data_b014fe7dc7688d0802f67b774bd66416
#
_entry.id   b014fe7dc7688d0802f67b774bd66416
#
_cell.length_a   1.000
_cell.length_b   1.000
_cell.length_c   1.000
_cell.angle_alpha   90.00
_cell.angle_beta   90.00
_cell.angle_gamma   90.00
#
_symmetry.space_group_name_H-M   'P 1'
#
loop_
_entity.id
_entity.type
_entity.pdbx_description
1 polymer ?
#
loop_
_entity_poly.entity_id
_entity_poly.type
_entity_poly.pdbx_seq_one_letter_code
_entity_poly.pdbx_strand_id
1 'polypeptide(L)'
;MKNRLGFVLSGGSVRAAAHVGVLKALEEYALEPDVVVGTSGGSIVAALYATGFSAQELEALFLEYTRAKGKIVDLNWRGAILALLTLDIKRFVGVVRGAAIEKIIAQSLSVQHFRDLRKCQLLIPAVNLNNGQQTVFCDYKGMGLILDQDGKCAEYPLRDDLTIAQAVRASISIPGVFVPAVFADDQSPDCYVDGALRDGYPINIAVRLGKATRVLGVNLGYAGMRRDTILEDGPLEIFSQSLDIMMRAQYRDRLQDRALT
;
A
#
# COMPACT_ATOMS: atom_id res chain seq x y z
N MET A 1 27.80 -10.39 7.33
CA MET A 1 26.33 -10.29 7.36
C MET A 1 25.76 -11.03 6.16
N LYS A 2 24.65 -11.76 6.32
CA LYS A 2 24.02 -12.47 5.20
C LYS A 2 23.51 -11.42 4.20
N ASN A 3 23.84 -11.58 2.93
CA ASN A 3 23.36 -10.68 1.87
C ASN A 3 21.85 -10.88 1.71
N ARG A 4 21.05 -9.85 2.03
CA ARG A 4 19.58 -9.91 2.02
C ARG A 4 19.04 -8.86 1.10
N LEU A 5 18.32 -9.28 0.05
CA LEU A 5 17.75 -8.40 -0.96
C LEU A 5 16.34 -7.96 -0.54
N GLY A 6 16.12 -6.65 -0.42
CA GLY A 6 14.81 -6.05 -0.27
C GLY A 6 14.26 -5.57 -1.61
N PHE A 7 12.98 -5.84 -1.86
CA PHE A 7 12.24 -5.28 -2.99
C PHE A 7 11.13 -4.36 -2.48
N VAL A 8 11.19 -3.07 -2.88
CA VAL A 8 10.28 -2.04 -2.40
C VAL A 8 9.40 -1.53 -3.53
N LEU A 9 8.08 -1.69 -3.34
CA LEU A 9 7.05 -1.32 -4.29
C LEU A 9 6.29 -0.11 -3.74
N SER A 10 6.46 1.04 -4.39
CA SER A 10 5.78 2.27 -3.97
C SER A 10 4.27 2.22 -4.22
N GLY A 11 3.57 3.12 -3.57
CA GLY A 11 2.21 3.48 -3.96
C GLY A 11 2.17 4.01 -5.40
N GLY A 12 1.00 3.94 -6.02
CA GLY A 12 0.83 4.41 -7.40
C GLY A 12 -0.55 4.10 -8.00
N SER A 13 -1.51 3.70 -7.18
CA SER A 13 -2.87 3.36 -7.64
C SER A 13 -2.80 2.34 -8.80
N VAL A 14 -3.48 2.60 -9.92
CA VAL A 14 -3.49 1.73 -11.11
C VAL A 14 -2.10 1.56 -11.76
N ARG A 15 -1.18 2.52 -11.55
CA ARG A 15 0.21 2.43 -12.04
C ARG A 15 0.98 1.27 -11.40
N ALA A 16 0.47 0.70 -10.29
CA ALA A 16 1.09 -0.45 -9.63
C ALA A 16 1.30 -1.67 -10.54
N ALA A 17 0.54 -1.77 -11.64
CA ALA A 17 0.79 -2.77 -12.68
C ALA A 17 2.22 -2.73 -13.24
N ALA A 18 2.90 -1.57 -13.22
CA ALA A 18 4.29 -1.46 -13.68
C ALA A 18 5.29 -2.24 -12.79
N HIS A 19 4.96 -2.48 -11.51
CA HIS A 19 5.78 -3.33 -10.64
C HIS A 19 5.93 -4.75 -11.18
N VAL A 20 4.91 -5.26 -11.90
CA VAL A 20 4.95 -6.60 -12.50
C VAL A 20 6.05 -6.69 -13.56
N GLY A 21 6.25 -5.61 -14.35
CA GLY A 21 7.36 -5.56 -15.32
C GLY A 21 8.73 -5.66 -14.67
N VAL A 22 8.91 -5.06 -13.49
CA VAL A 22 10.17 -5.16 -12.73
C VAL A 22 10.32 -6.56 -12.13
N LEU A 23 9.25 -7.18 -11.66
CA LEU A 23 9.28 -8.57 -11.18
C LEU A 23 9.69 -9.54 -12.30
N LYS A 24 9.21 -9.34 -13.53
CA LYS A 24 9.68 -10.13 -14.68
C LYS A 24 11.18 -10.04 -14.87
N ALA A 25 11.73 -8.83 -14.83
CA ALA A 25 13.18 -8.65 -14.93
C ALA A 25 13.93 -9.32 -13.77
N LEU A 26 13.41 -9.25 -12.53
CA LEU A 26 14.02 -9.95 -11.40
C LEU A 26 14.03 -11.46 -11.62
N GLU A 27 12.94 -12.04 -12.10
CA GLU A 27 12.86 -13.48 -12.42
C GLU A 27 13.81 -13.87 -13.56
N GLU A 28 13.93 -13.05 -14.62
CA GLU A 28 14.88 -13.28 -15.72
C GLU A 28 16.34 -13.29 -15.26
N TYR A 29 16.69 -12.47 -14.28
CA TYR A 29 18.02 -12.41 -13.69
C TYR A 29 18.21 -13.35 -12.49
N ALA A 30 17.25 -14.23 -12.18
CA ALA A 30 17.23 -15.10 -11.03
C ALA A 30 17.50 -14.36 -9.69
N LEU A 31 16.97 -13.15 -9.56
CA LEU A 31 17.06 -12.33 -8.36
C LEU A 31 15.79 -12.51 -7.52
N GLU A 32 15.91 -13.23 -6.44
CA GLU A 32 14.81 -13.49 -5.51
C GLU A 32 14.93 -12.56 -4.28
N PRO A 33 13.95 -11.67 -4.04
CA PRO A 33 13.93 -10.87 -2.83
C PRO A 33 13.70 -11.72 -1.57
N ASP A 34 14.49 -11.48 -0.52
CA ASP A 34 14.27 -12.06 0.81
C ASP A 34 13.15 -11.35 1.57
N VAL A 35 12.91 -10.06 1.26
CA VAL A 35 11.88 -9.24 1.85
C VAL A 35 11.24 -8.35 0.80
N VAL A 36 9.91 -8.29 0.80
CA VAL A 36 9.13 -7.41 -0.08
C VAL A 36 8.31 -6.45 0.78
N VAL A 37 8.38 -5.18 0.43
CA VAL A 37 7.60 -4.12 1.10
C VAL A 37 6.74 -3.44 0.06
N GLY A 38 5.44 -3.37 0.29
CA GLY A 38 4.52 -2.72 -0.64
C GLY A 38 3.57 -1.76 0.06
N THR A 39 3.44 -0.54 -0.48
CA THR A 39 2.50 0.48 -0.01
C THR A 39 1.40 0.69 -1.04
N SER A 40 0.15 0.89 -0.59
CA SER A 40 -0.99 1.21 -1.46
C SER A 40 -1.13 0.19 -2.61
N GLY A 41 -1.23 0.62 -3.87
CA GLY A 41 -1.24 -0.28 -5.02
C GLY A 41 -0.06 -1.26 -5.06
N GLY A 42 1.12 -0.86 -4.56
CA GLY A 42 2.29 -1.74 -4.44
C GLY A 42 2.09 -2.88 -3.45
N SER A 43 1.23 -2.71 -2.43
CA SER A 43 0.91 -3.77 -1.47
C SER A 43 0.15 -4.94 -2.09
N ILE A 44 -0.66 -4.68 -3.12
CA ILE A 44 -1.36 -5.73 -3.88
C ILE A 44 -0.34 -6.64 -4.57
N VAL A 45 0.59 -6.04 -5.32
CA VAL A 45 1.62 -6.78 -6.04
C VAL A 45 2.54 -7.52 -5.07
N ALA A 46 2.96 -6.85 -3.97
CA ALA A 46 3.79 -7.42 -2.94
C ALA A 46 3.15 -8.66 -2.29
N ALA A 47 1.86 -8.57 -1.94
CA ALA A 47 1.10 -9.66 -1.31
C ALA A 47 0.98 -10.88 -2.23
N LEU A 48 0.57 -10.66 -3.47
CA LEU A 48 0.44 -11.74 -4.46
C LEU A 48 1.79 -12.39 -4.75
N TYR A 49 2.86 -11.60 -4.93
CA TYR A 49 4.20 -12.14 -5.13
C TYR A 49 4.69 -12.96 -3.92
N ALA A 50 4.52 -12.44 -2.71
CA ALA A 50 4.96 -13.11 -1.49
C ALA A 50 4.22 -14.44 -1.23
N THR A 51 2.98 -14.56 -1.71
CA THR A 51 2.18 -15.79 -1.63
C THR A 51 2.48 -16.80 -2.73
N GLY A 52 3.39 -16.49 -3.66
CA GLY A 52 3.93 -17.46 -4.62
C GLY A 52 3.69 -17.16 -6.09
N PHE A 53 2.91 -16.13 -6.42
CA PHE A 53 2.68 -15.76 -7.83
C PHE A 53 4.01 -15.45 -8.54
N SER A 54 4.14 -15.95 -9.75
CA SER A 54 5.14 -15.50 -10.73
C SER A 54 4.74 -14.16 -11.35
N ALA A 55 5.68 -13.46 -11.94
CA ALA A 55 5.38 -12.22 -12.65
C ALA A 55 4.43 -12.43 -13.83
N GLN A 56 4.49 -13.60 -14.49
CA GLN A 56 3.58 -13.95 -15.58
C GLN A 56 2.14 -14.15 -15.08
N GLU A 57 1.94 -14.83 -13.94
CA GLU A 57 0.62 -15.00 -13.33
C GLU A 57 0.04 -13.68 -12.84
N LEU A 58 0.88 -12.81 -12.28
CA LEU A 58 0.49 -11.45 -11.91
C LEU A 58 0.01 -10.65 -13.12
N GLU A 59 0.75 -10.68 -14.23
CA GLU A 59 0.34 -10.01 -15.46
C GLU A 59 -1.01 -10.50 -15.95
N ALA A 60 -1.20 -11.83 -16.01
CA ALA A 60 -2.47 -12.44 -16.44
C ALA A 60 -3.63 -11.99 -15.55
N LEU A 61 -3.41 -11.97 -14.22
CA LEU A 61 -4.40 -11.53 -13.24
C LEU A 61 -4.77 -10.05 -13.44
N PHE A 62 -3.78 -9.16 -13.60
CA PHE A 62 -4.03 -7.74 -13.85
C PHE A 62 -4.77 -7.50 -15.17
N LEU A 63 -4.44 -8.24 -16.24
CA LEU A 63 -5.15 -8.17 -17.52
C LEU A 63 -6.60 -8.66 -17.41
N GLU A 64 -6.85 -9.71 -16.65
CA GLU A 64 -8.20 -10.20 -16.39
C GLU A 64 -9.05 -9.14 -15.70
N TYR A 65 -8.52 -8.53 -14.63
CA TYR A 65 -9.24 -7.50 -13.88
C TYR A 65 -9.45 -6.20 -14.67
N THR A 66 -8.53 -5.82 -15.55
CA THR A 66 -8.75 -4.66 -16.43
C THR A 66 -9.88 -4.90 -17.44
N ARG A 67 -10.07 -6.15 -17.86
CA ARG A 67 -11.18 -6.55 -18.76
C ARG A 67 -12.53 -6.65 -18.04
N ALA A 68 -12.52 -6.93 -16.75
CA ALA A 68 -13.71 -7.15 -15.94
C ALA A 68 -14.53 -5.89 -15.62
N LYS A 69 -14.22 -4.75 -16.22
CA LYS A 69 -14.84 -3.41 -16.15
C LYS A 69 -15.94 -3.26 -15.07
N GLY A 70 -15.62 -2.60 -13.97
CA GLY A 70 -16.62 -2.18 -12.97
C GLY A 70 -17.05 -3.21 -11.91
N LYS A 71 -16.66 -4.50 -12.02
CA LYS A 71 -16.98 -5.52 -11.01
C LYS A 71 -16.12 -5.43 -9.73
N ILE A 72 -15.06 -4.66 -9.78
CA ILE A 72 -14.07 -4.51 -8.69
C ILE A 72 -14.45 -3.39 -7.72
N VAL A 73 -15.34 -2.47 -8.15
CA VAL A 73 -15.67 -1.25 -7.39
C VAL A 73 -17.02 -1.41 -6.71
N ASP A 74 -17.00 -1.55 -5.40
CA ASP A 74 -18.17 -1.56 -4.54
C ASP A 74 -18.50 -0.15 -4.04
N LEU A 75 -19.36 0.56 -4.77
CA LEU A 75 -19.73 1.93 -4.45
C LEU A 75 -20.49 2.03 -3.10
N ASN A 76 -20.19 3.07 -2.34
CA ASN A 76 -20.83 3.35 -1.05
C ASN A 76 -22.18 4.09 -1.20
N TRP A 77 -23.12 3.49 -1.96
CA TRP A 77 -24.45 4.07 -2.20
C TRP A 77 -25.22 4.34 -0.92
N ARG A 78 -25.10 3.47 0.10
CA ARG A 78 -25.80 3.66 1.37
C ARG A 78 -25.32 4.89 2.11
N GLY A 79 -24.01 5.14 2.17
CA GLY A 79 -23.45 6.35 2.77
C GLY A 79 -23.88 7.61 2.01
N ALA A 80 -23.87 7.58 0.68
CA ALA A 80 -24.29 8.70 -0.16
C ALA A 80 -25.77 9.03 0.02
N ILE A 81 -26.65 8.02 -0.04
CA ILE A 81 -28.11 8.21 0.16
C ILE A 81 -28.39 8.71 1.57
N LEU A 82 -27.75 8.15 2.59
CA LEU A 82 -27.98 8.54 3.97
C LEU A 82 -27.51 9.98 4.24
N ALA A 83 -26.35 10.36 3.69
CA ALA A 83 -25.86 11.75 3.76
C ALA A 83 -26.83 12.73 3.11
N LEU A 84 -27.38 12.37 1.95
CA LEU A 84 -28.36 13.19 1.24
C LEU A 84 -29.67 13.31 2.03
N LEU A 85 -30.23 12.20 2.52
CA LEU A 85 -31.52 12.19 3.26
C LEU A 85 -31.44 12.92 4.61
N THR A 86 -30.29 12.89 5.26
CA THR A 86 -30.10 13.52 6.59
C THR A 86 -29.45 14.88 6.53
N LEU A 87 -29.01 15.33 5.34
CA LEU A 87 -28.19 16.53 5.14
C LEU A 87 -26.92 16.53 6.01
N ASP A 88 -26.45 15.33 6.40
CA ASP A 88 -25.29 15.12 7.23
C ASP A 88 -24.15 14.50 6.43
N ILE A 89 -23.27 15.36 5.89
CA ILE A 89 -22.13 14.95 5.07
C ILE A 89 -21.15 14.03 5.82
N LYS A 90 -21.16 14.04 7.17
CA LYS A 90 -20.31 13.17 7.99
C LYS A 90 -20.60 11.69 7.78
N ARG A 91 -21.77 11.36 7.26
CA ARG A 91 -22.16 9.98 6.91
C ARG A 91 -21.55 9.47 5.60
N PHE A 92 -20.97 10.37 4.79
CA PHE A 92 -20.29 10.05 3.56
C PHE A 92 -18.77 10.02 3.77
N VAL A 93 -18.24 8.91 4.21
CA VAL A 93 -16.82 8.74 4.59
C VAL A 93 -15.92 8.22 3.47
N GLY A 94 -16.47 7.98 2.27
CA GLY A 94 -15.74 7.53 1.09
C GLY A 94 -16.66 7.01 -0.01
N VAL A 95 -16.18 7.03 -1.24
CA VAL A 95 -16.94 6.63 -2.45
C VAL A 95 -17.00 5.11 -2.59
N VAL A 96 -15.89 4.41 -2.32
CA VAL A 96 -15.71 2.97 -2.51
C VAL A 96 -15.55 2.30 -1.16
N ARG A 97 -16.26 1.19 -0.92
CA ARG A 97 -16.13 0.44 0.34
C ARG A 97 -14.81 -0.33 0.41
N GLY A 98 -14.36 -0.88 -0.70
CA GLY A 98 -13.14 -1.67 -0.83
C GLY A 98 -13.27 -3.12 -0.36
N ALA A 99 -14.43 -3.57 0.11
CA ALA A 99 -14.67 -4.94 0.52
C ALA A 99 -14.60 -5.92 -0.67
N ALA A 100 -14.98 -5.46 -1.86
CA ALA A 100 -14.85 -6.28 -3.08
C ALA A 100 -13.39 -6.57 -3.40
N ILE A 101 -12.51 -5.57 -3.30
CA ILE A 101 -11.07 -5.73 -3.53
C ILE A 101 -10.47 -6.65 -2.47
N GLU A 102 -10.80 -6.45 -1.19
CA GLU A 102 -10.35 -7.34 -0.11
C GLU A 102 -10.73 -8.80 -0.38
N LYS A 103 -11.99 -9.04 -0.75
CA LYS A 103 -12.48 -10.37 -1.09
C LYS A 103 -11.74 -10.99 -2.28
N ILE A 104 -11.52 -10.23 -3.34
CA ILE A 104 -10.80 -10.69 -4.53
C ILE A 104 -9.37 -11.09 -4.14
N ILE A 105 -8.67 -10.24 -3.38
CA ILE A 105 -7.33 -10.54 -2.90
C ILE A 105 -7.34 -11.80 -2.04
N ALA A 106 -8.22 -11.89 -1.04
CA ALA A 106 -8.33 -13.06 -0.18
C ALA A 106 -8.57 -14.36 -0.96
N GLN A 107 -9.35 -14.32 -2.04
CA GLN A 107 -9.61 -15.48 -2.90
C GLN A 107 -8.43 -15.84 -3.81
N SER A 108 -7.58 -14.86 -4.15
CA SER A 108 -6.42 -15.09 -4.99
C SER A 108 -5.21 -15.62 -4.21
N LEU A 109 -5.08 -15.28 -2.92
CA LEU A 109 -3.94 -15.66 -2.10
C LEU A 109 -3.92 -17.17 -1.79
N SER A 110 -2.77 -17.81 -1.94
CA SER A 110 -2.55 -19.22 -1.57
C SER A 110 -2.50 -19.43 -0.05
N VAL A 111 -2.11 -18.39 0.71
CA VAL A 111 -2.11 -18.36 2.17
C VAL A 111 -2.70 -17.05 2.67
N GLN A 112 -3.35 -17.08 3.84
CA GLN A 112 -4.07 -15.91 4.36
C GLN A 112 -3.28 -15.09 5.38
N HIS A 113 -2.31 -15.68 6.06
CA HIS A 113 -1.58 -15.03 7.15
C HIS A 113 -0.10 -14.87 6.82
N PHE A 114 0.51 -13.78 7.29
CA PHE A 114 1.91 -13.45 7.10
C PHE A 114 2.86 -14.56 7.58
N ARG A 115 2.55 -15.21 8.71
CA ARG A 115 3.34 -16.32 9.28
C ARG A 115 3.42 -17.57 8.39
N ASP A 116 2.48 -17.71 7.45
CA ASP A 116 2.41 -18.88 6.56
C ASP A 116 3.19 -18.69 5.26
N LEU A 117 3.70 -17.48 5.03
CA LEU A 117 4.53 -17.18 3.87
C LEU A 117 5.84 -17.97 3.87
N ARG A 118 6.23 -18.47 2.70
CA ARG A 118 7.45 -19.28 2.52
C ARG A 118 8.42 -18.67 1.50
N LYS A 119 7.93 -17.85 0.58
CA LYS A 119 8.75 -17.29 -0.51
C LYS A 119 9.65 -16.16 0.00
N CYS A 120 9.09 -15.19 0.68
CA CYS A 120 9.81 -14.04 1.24
C CYS A 120 9.02 -13.42 2.41
N GLN A 121 9.69 -12.60 3.21
CA GLN A 121 9.03 -11.78 4.21
C GLN A 121 8.21 -10.67 3.53
N LEU A 122 6.98 -10.46 3.97
CA LEU A 122 6.09 -9.41 3.48
C LEU A 122 5.87 -8.35 4.58
N LEU A 123 6.02 -7.07 4.21
CA LEU A 123 5.77 -5.94 5.09
C LEU A 123 4.81 -4.97 4.38
N ILE A 124 3.68 -4.65 5.01
CA ILE A 124 2.66 -3.77 4.45
C ILE A 124 2.40 -2.61 5.42
N PRO A 125 2.79 -1.37 5.08
CA PRO A 125 2.48 -0.20 5.89
C PRO A 125 1.07 0.34 5.60
N ALA A 126 0.42 0.82 6.67
CA ALA A 126 -0.78 1.64 6.62
C ALA A 126 -0.68 2.76 7.67
N VAL A 127 -1.62 3.69 7.68
CA VAL A 127 -1.68 4.75 8.70
C VAL A 127 -2.92 4.57 9.54
N ASN A 128 -2.73 4.50 10.85
CA ASN A 128 -3.84 4.54 11.82
C ASN A 128 -4.38 5.97 11.89
N LEU A 129 -5.61 6.17 11.44
CA LEU A 129 -6.23 7.49 11.37
C LEU A 129 -6.57 8.06 12.76
N ASN A 130 -6.77 7.19 13.76
CA ASN A 130 -7.14 7.61 15.11
C ASN A 130 -6.01 8.38 15.83
N ASN A 131 -4.75 8.04 15.52
CA ASN A 131 -3.57 8.64 16.18
C ASN A 131 -2.51 9.17 15.20
N GLY A 132 -2.69 8.98 13.90
CA GLY A 132 -1.76 9.39 12.86
C GLY A 132 -0.48 8.55 12.77
N GLN A 133 -0.35 7.47 13.53
CA GLN A 133 0.84 6.62 13.51
C GLN A 133 0.86 5.70 12.29
N GLN A 134 2.07 5.46 11.79
CA GLN A 134 2.28 4.38 10.82
C GLN A 134 2.22 3.04 11.56
N THR A 135 1.49 2.09 10.98
CA THR A 135 1.45 0.69 11.42
C THR A 135 2.02 -0.18 10.30
N VAL A 136 2.80 -1.19 10.63
CA VAL A 136 3.28 -2.16 9.65
C VAL A 136 2.72 -3.54 9.98
N PHE A 137 2.00 -4.11 9.01
CA PHE A 137 1.51 -5.48 9.08
C PHE A 137 2.58 -6.45 8.59
N CYS A 138 2.86 -7.48 9.37
CA CYS A 138 3.94 -8.44 9.14
C CYS A 138 3.68 -9.77 9.87
N ASP A 139 4.69 -10.62 9.96
CA ASP A 139 4.64 -11.95 10.59
C ASP A 139 4.91 -11.95 12.10
N TYR A 140 5.07 -10.78 12.71
CA TYR A 140 5.29 -10.64 14.15
C TYR A 140 4.66 -9.36 14.73
N LYS A 141 4.34 -9.41 16.01
CA LYS A 141 3.78 -8.30 16.78
C LYS A 141 4.88 -7.62 17.60
N GLY A 142 4.79 -6.32 17.75
CA GLY A 142 5.74 -5.55 18.57
C GLY A 142 5.79 -4.07 18.21
N MET A 143 6.93 -3.46 18.52
CA MET A 143 7.24 -2.08 18.13
C MET A 143 8.44 -2.08 17.19
N GLY A 144 8.27 -1.43 16.06
CA GLY A 144 9.35 -1.15 15.12
C GLY A 144 10.00 0.20 15.42
N LEU A 145 11.32 0.28 15.22
CA LEU A 145 12.07 1.51 15.31
C LEU A 145 12.50 1.96 13.93
N ILE A 146 12.09 3.14 13.53
CA ILE A 146 12.62 3.83 12.33
C ILE A 146 13.16 5.19 12.77
N LEU A 147 14.23 5.61 12.12
CA LEU A 147 14.66 7.01 12.21
C LEU A 147 13.70 7.85 11.35
N ASP A 148 13.13 8.87 11.96
CA ASP A 148 12.34 9.88 11.24
C ASP A 148 13.23 10.77 10.36
N GLN A 149 12.64 11.79 9.77
CA GLN A 149 13.35 12.73 8.87
C GLN A 149 14.45 13.51 9.59
N ASP A 150 14.30 13.73 10.90
CA ASP A 150 15.25 14.46 11.74
C ASP A 150 16.28 13.55 12.41
N GLY A 151 16.31 12.26 12.05
CA GLY A 151 17.18 11.26 12.66
C GLY A 151 16.76 10.80 14.06
N LYS A 152 15.56 11.18 14.51
CA LYS A 152 15.00 10.71 15.79
C LYS A 152 14.39 9.32 15.60
N CYS A 153 14.51 8.48 16.63
CA CYS A 153 13.81 7.21 16.64
C CYS A 153 12.30 7.42 16.74
N ALA A 154 11.58 7.03 15.69
CA ALA A 154 10.14 6.92 15.71
C ALA A 154 9.75 5.46 15.93
N GLU A 155 8.90 5.23 16.92
CA GLU A 155 8.29 3.92 17.16
C GLU A 155 6.98 3.82 16.40
N TYR A 156 6.70 2.63 15.85
CA TYR A 156 5.42 2.34 15.26
C TYR A 156 5.00 0.90 15.51
N PRO A 157 3.68 0.65 15.63
CA PRO A 157 3.15 -0.67 15.88
C PRO A 157 3.44 -1.65 14.73
N LEU A 158 3.84 -2.86 15.09
CA LEU A 158 3.90 -4.02 14.21
C LEU A 158 2.73 -4.93 14.56
N ARG A 159 1.99 -5.39 13.56
CA ARG A 159 0.79 -6.20 13.77
C ARG A 159 0.85 -7.47 12.91
N ASP A 160 0.47 -8.60 13.52
CA ASP A 160 0.41 -9.95 12.91
C ASP A 160 -0.99 -10.58 12.95
N ASP A 161 -1.97 -9.86 13.50
CA ASP A 161 -3.31 -10.32 13.79
C ASP A 161 -4.29 -10.18 12.60
N LEU A 162 -3.95 -9.38 11.60
CA LEU A 162 -4.75 -9.27 10.37
C LEU A 162 -4.33 -10.29 9.31
N THR A 163 -5.28 -10.64 8.45
CA THR A 163 -4.96 -11.35 7.22
C THR A 163 -4.20 -10.46 6.24
N ILE A 164 -3.47 -11.06 5.29
CA ILE A 164 -2.76 -10.33 4.24
C ILE A 164 -3.74 -9.46 3.43
N ALA A 165 -4.93 -9.98 3.11
CA ALA A 165 -5.96 -9.24 2.37
C ALA A 165 -6.47 -8.02 3.15
N GLN A 166 -6.67 -8.14 4.47
CA GLN A 166 -7.03 -7.03 5.34
C GLN A 166 -5.94 -5.97 5.42
N ALA A 167 -4.68 -6.40 5.54
CA ALA A 167 -3.53 -5.48 5.53
C ALA A 167 -3.43 -4.71 4.21
N VAL A 168 -3.61 -5.39 3.06
CA VAL A 168 -3.69 -4.73 1.76
C VAL A 168 -4.87 -3.77 1.72
N ARG A 169 -6.05 -4.18 2.21
CA ARG A 169 -7.24 -3.31 2.28
C ARG A 169 -6.97 -2.04 3.10
N ALA A 170 -6.27 -2.14 4.23
CA ALA A 170 -5.83 -0.99 5.00
C ALA A 170 -4.92 -0.07 4.17
N SER A 171 -3.88 -0.66 3.56
CA SER A 171 -2.84 0.07 2.83
C SER A 171 -3.32 0.78 1.56
N ILE A 172 -4.42 0.31 0.93
CA ILE A 172 -5.02 0.94 -0.27
C ILE A 172 -6.13 1.93 0.05
N SER A 173 -6.43 2.18 1.32
CA SER A 173 -7.56 3.03 1.74
C SER A 173 -7.27 4.53 1.56
N ILE A 174 -7.17 4.99 0.31
CA ILE A 174 -6.96 6.40 -0.01
C ILE A 174 -8.13 7.23 0.57
N PRO A 175 -7.85 8.20 1.46
CA PRO A 175 -8.89 9.05 2.05
C PRO A 175 -9.74 9.73 0.99
N GLY A 176 -11.04 9.83 1.23
CA GLY A 176 -12.01 10.41 0.29
C GLY A 176 -12.41 9.47 -0.86
N VAL A 177 -11.52 8.61 -1.32
CA VAL A 177 -11.81 7.58 -2.34
C VAL A 177 -12.39 6.35 -1.68
N PHE A 178 -11.66 5.76 -0.75
CA PHE A 178 -12.12 4.58 -0.01
C PHE A 178 -12.68 4.95 1.36
N VAL A 179 -13.68 4.20 1.78
CA VAL A 179 -14.05 4.16 3.20
C VAL A 179 -12.84 3.65 3.97
N PRO A 180 -12.39 4.32 5.06
CA PRO A 180 -11.29 3.82 5.87
C PRO A 180 -11.51 2.38 6.32
N ALA A 181 -10.45 1.59 6.38
CA ALA A 181 -10.54 0.20 6.79
C ALA A 181 -10.67 0.10 8.31
N VAL A 182 -11.71 -0.60 8.78
CA VAL A 182 -11.95 -0.88 10.20
C VAL A 182 -12.11 -2.37 10.36
N PHE A 183 -11.41 -2.97 11.33
CA PHE A 183 -11.44 -4.40 11.59
C PHE A 183 -12.05 -4.65 12.96
N ALA A 184 -13.03 -5.57 13.04
CA ALA A 184 -14.03 -5.64 14.08
C ALA A 184 -13.59 -6.27 15.42
N ASP A 185 -12.35 -6.72 15.55
CA ASP A 185 -11.93 -7.53 16.69
C ASP A 185 -11.50 -6.74 17.93
N ASP A 186 -11.56 -5.40 17.91
CA ASP A 186 -11.15 -4.54 19.02
C ASP A 186 -12.34 -3.82 19.65
N GLN A 187 -12.33 -3.71 21.01
CA GLN A 187 -13.29 -2.88 21.77
C GLN A 187 -13.20 -1.39 21.40
N SER A 188 -12.11 -0.98 20.76
CA SER A 188 -11.91 0.33 20.15
C SER A 188 -11.23 0.12 18.79
N PRO A 189 -12.01 -0.09 17.73
CA PRO A 189 -11.47 -0.47 16.43
C PRO A 189 -10.61 0.64 15.85
N ASP A 190 -9.36 0.30 15.55
CA ASP A 190 -8.47 1.17 14.79
C ASP A 190 -9.00 1.38 13.36
N CYS A 191 -8.90 2.62 12.90
CA CYS A 191 -9.31 3.04 11.59
C CYS A 191 -8.09 3.28 10.72
N TYR A 192 -7.94 2.52 9.63
CA TYR A 192 -6.75 2.59 8.78
C TYR A 192 -7.02 3.28 7.46
N VAL A 193 -6.04 4.04 7.02
CA VAL A 193 -5.96 4.68 5.70
C VAL A 193 -4.63 4.37 5.02
N ASP A 194 -4.52 4.76 3.75
CA ASP A 194 -3.40 4.45 2.87
C ASP A 194 -2.03 4.75 3.51
N GLY A 195 -1.13 3.79 3.42
CA GLY A 195 0.22 3.89 3.94
C GLY A 195 1.05 5.01 3.31
N ALA A 196 0.73 5.39 2.08
CA ALA A 196 1.43 6.44 1.35
C ALA A 196 1.27 7.84 1.96
N LEU A 197 0.29 8.04 2.86
CA LEU A 197 0.19 9.30 3.61
C LEU A 197 1.42 9.58 4.49
N ARG A 198 2.13 8.55 4.90
CA ARG A 198 3.38 8.69 5.68
C ARG A 198 4.60 8.15 4.97
N ASP A 199 4.49 7.03 4.27
CA ASP A 199 5.60 6.40 3.57
C ASP A 199 5.14 5.65 2.32
N GLY A 200 4.99 6.37 1.23
CA GLY A 200 4.58 5.77 -0.03
C GLY A 200 5.72 5.07 -0.79
N TYR A 201 6.98 5.21 -0.34
CA TYR A 201 8.14 4.50 -0.88
C TYR A 201 9.02 3.97 0.27
N PRO A 202 8.62 2.86 0.91
CA PRO A 202 9.04 2.46 2.25
C PRO A 202 10.41 1.75 2.29
N ILE A 203 11.48 2.40 1.80
CA ILE A 203 12.85 1.86 1.82
C ILE A 203 13.31 1.61 3.26
N ASN A 204 13.00 2.54 4.18
CA ASN A 204 13.41 2.42 5.57
C ASN A 204 12.82 1.18 6.24
N ILE A 205 11.58 0.82 5.89
CA ILE A 205 10.92 -0.41 6.37
C ILE A 205 11.70 -1.64 5.90
N ALA A 206 12.07 -1.70 4.62
CA ALA A 206 12.87 -2.81 4.09
C ALA A 206 14.22 -2.96 4.81
N VAL A 207 14.91 -1.84 5.04
CA VAL A 207 16.24 -1.85 5.68
C VAL A 207 16.15 -2.14 7.18
N ARG A 208 15.27 -1.46 7.90
CA ARG A 208 15.22 -1.50 9.37
C ARG A 208 14.46 -2.70 9.89
N LEU A 209 13.28 -2.99 9.36
CA LEU A 209 12.46 -4.14 9.77
C LEU A 209 12.80 -5.38 8.96
N GLY A 210 12.83 -5.26 7.64
CA GLY A 210 13.15 -6.37 6.76
C GLY A 210 14.62 -6.80 6.81
N LYS A 211 15.51 -6.03 7.48
CA LYS A 211 16.95 -6.29 7.57
C LYS A 211 17.63 -6.45 6.20
N ALA A 212 17.09 -5.77 5.18
CA ALA A 212 17.68 -5.77 3.85
C ALA A 212 19.06 -5.08 3.87
N THR A 213 20.06 -5.72 3.26
CA THR A 213 21.41 -5.14 3.10
C THR A 213 21.58 -4.49 1.73
N ARG A 214 20.74 -4.87 0.78
CA ARG A 214 20.58 -4.22 -0.53
C ARG A 214 19.09 -4.05 -0.82
N VAL A 215 18.73 -2.95 -1.44
CA VAL A 215 17.34 -2.64 -1.77
C VAL A 215 17.25 -2.28 -3.25
N LEU A 216 16.37 -2.98 -3.96
CA LEU A 216 15.84 -2.54 -5.23
C LEU A 216 14.47 -1.92 -4.97
N GLY A 217 14.29 -0.67 -5.36
CA GLY A 217 13.02 0.03 -5.17
C GLY A 217 12.45 0.53 -6.49
N VAL A 218 11.13 0.40 -6.63
CA VAL A 218 10.38 0.91 -7.77
C VAL A 218 9.46 2.03 -7.29
N ASN A 219 9.73 3.25 -7.74
CA ASN A 219 8.95 4.42 -7.40
C ASN A 219 8.03 4.81 -8.55
N LEU A 220 6.72 4.70 -8.34
CA LEU A 220 5.66 5.07 -9.27
C LEU A 220 5.01 6.42 -8.90
N GLY A 221 5.61 7.16 -7.99
CA GLY A 221 5.14 8.47 -7.58
C GLY A 221 5.07 9.46 -8.74
N TYR A 222 4.33 10.53 -8.54
CA TYR A 222 4.20 11.60 -9.53
C TYR A 222 5.57 12.16 -9.94
N ALA A 223 5.86 12.14 -11.25
CA ALA A 223 7.16 12.58 -11.77
C ALA A 223 7.27 14.10 -11.99
N GLY A 224 6.21 14.87 -11.70
CA GLY A 224 6.17 16.33 -11.90
C GLY A 224 5.84 16.75 -13.34
N MET A 225 5.26 15.85 -14.13
CA MET A 225 4.80 16.21 -15.48
C MET A 225 3.60 17.14 -15.42
N ARG A 226 3.60 18.16 -16.27
CA ARG A 226 2.48 19.10 -16.39
C ARG A 226 1.25 18.38 -16.96
N ARG A 227 0.09 18.64 -16.37
CA ARG A 227 -1.22 18.17 -16.83
C ARG A 227 -2.10 19.38 -17.08
N ASP A 228 -2.35 19.71 -18.34
CA ASP A 228 -3.11 20.90 -18.72
C ASP A 228 -4.61 20.71 -18.55
N THR A 229 -5.10 19.47 -18.56
CA THR A 229 -6.52 19.09 -18.48
C THR A 229 -7.02 18.73 -17.08
N ILE A 230 -6.22 18.95 -16.03
CA ILE A 230 -6.54 18.48 -14.67
C ILE A 230 -7.91 18.93 -14.16
N LEU A 231 -8.39 20.11 -14.55
CA LEU A 231 -9.70 20.62 -14.15
C LEU A 231 -10.85 19.89 -14.85
N GLU A 232 -10.60 19.33 -16.04
CA GLU A 232 -11.57 18.56 -16.83
C GLU A 232 -11.72 17.13 -16.31
N ASP A 233 -10.70 16.62 -15.61
CA ASP A 233 -10.65 15.25 -15.06
C ASP A 233 -11.54 15.10 -13.80
N GLY A 234 -12.04 16.21 -13.22
CA GLY A 234 -12.97 16.24 -12.11
C GLY A 234 -12.34 16.16 -10.71
N PRO A 235 -13.18 16.30 -9.65
CA PRO A 235 -12.69 16.53 -8.29
C PRO A 235 -11.89 15.35 -7.69
N LEU A 236 -12.20 14.12 -8.05
CA LEU A 236 -11.46 12.95 -7.58
C LEU A 236 -10.03 12.92 -8.12
N GLU A 237 -9.85 13.32 -9.38
CA GLU A 237 -8.53 13.35 -9.99
C GLU A 237 -7.70 14.53 -9.46
N ILE A 238 -8.33 15.69 -9.24
CA ILE A 238 -7.69 16.83 -8.56
C ILE A 238 -7.21 16.42 -7.17
N PHE A 239 -8.04 15.72 -6.41
CA PHE A 239 -7.68 15.23 -5.07
C PHE A 239 -6.53 14.21 -5.14
N SER A 240 -6.61 13.22 -6.03
CA SER A 240 -5.56 12.21 -6.25
C SER A 240 -4.23 12.85 -6.64
N GLN A 241 -4.25 13.82 -7.56
CA GLN A 241 -3.07 14.56 -7.97
C GLN A 241 -2.47 15.37 -6.81
N SER A 242 -3.31 15.97 -5.97
CA SER A 242 -2.85 16.73 -4.79
C SER A 242 -2.13 15.82 -3.80
N LEU A 243 -2.66 14.62 -3.54
CA LEU A 243 -2.01 13.60 -2.72
C LEU A 243 -0.68 13.15 -3.34
N ASP A 244 -0.64 12.90 -4.64
CA ASP A 244 0.59 12.52 -5.36
C ASP A 244 1.69 13.59 -5.21
N ILE A 245 1.32 14.88 -5.29
CA ILE A 245 2.25 16.00 -5.10
C ILE A 245 2.77 16.04 -3.65
N MET A 246 1.89 15.89 -2.66
CA MET A 246 2.29 15.83 -1.25
C MET A 246 3.23 14.66 -0.95
N MET A 247 2.92 13.48 -1.47
CA MET A 247 3.76 12.29 -1.32
C MET A 247 5.14 12.50 -1.96
N ARG A 248 5.18 13.13 -3.14
CA ARG A 248 6.46 13.42 -3.81
C ARG A 248 7.37 14.34 -2.99
N ALA A 249 6.82 15.35 -2.34
CA ALA A 249 7.62 16.24 -1.49
C ALA A 249 8.34 15.46 -0.39
N GLN A 250 7.65 14.52 0.28
CA GLN A 250 8.23 13.65 1.31
C GLN A 250 9.38 12.76 0.78
N TYR A 251 9.32 12.30 -0.49
CA TYR A 251 10.40 11.47 -1.06
C TYR A 251 11.63 12.27 -1.41
N ARG A 252 11.43 13.47 -1.97
CA ARG A 252 12.52 14.33 -2.42
C ARG A 252 13.43 14.70 -1.26
N ASP A 253 12.85 15.05 -0.14
CA ASP A 253 13.59 15.41 1.06
C ASP A 253 14.42 14.23 1.60
N ARG A 254 13.81 13.02 1.65
CA ARG A 254 14.50 11.80 2.09
C ARG A 254 15.64 11.33 1.20
N LEU A 255 15.58 11.60 -0.11
CA LEU A 255 16.65 11.22 -1.06
C LEU A 255 17.79 12.22 -1.03
N GLN A 256 17.53 13.51 -0.79
CA GLN A 256 18.54 14.55 -0.68
C GLN A 256 19.38 14.38 0.59
N ASP A 257 18.78 14.03 1.73
CA ASP A 257 19.49 13.79 2.99
C ASP A 257 20.46 12.60 2.91
N ARG A 258 20.20 11.61 2.05
CA ARG A 258 21.08 10.44 1.86
C ARG A 258 22.21 10.67 0.86
N ALA A 259 22.10 11.67 0.01
CA ALA A 259 23.17 12.03 -0.93
C ALA A 259 24.27 12.88 -0.26
N LEU A 260 24.02 13.34 0.98
CA LEU A 260 24.94 14.18 1.77
C LEU A 260 25.66 13.41 2.89
N THR A 261 25.37 12.12 3.06
CA THR A 261 26.03 11.20 4.01
C THR A 261 26.72 10.05 3.29
#